data_853355d82bd090f77b242dbb3dc2a1b7
#
_entry.id   853355d82bd090f77b242dbb3dc2a1b7
#
_cell.length_a   1.000
_cell.length_b   1.000
_cell.length_c   1.000
_cell.angle_alpha   90.00
_cell.angle_beta   90.00
_cell.angle_gamma   90.00
#
_symmetry.space_group_name_H-M   'P 1'
#
loop_
_entity.id
_entity.type
_entity.pdbx_description
1 polymer ?
#
loop_
_entity_poly.entity_id
_entity_poly.type
_entity_poly.pdbx_seq_one_letter_code
_entity_poly.pdbx_strand_id
1 'polypeptide(L)'
;MRWVLIGLLLLHGLIHLMGFAKAFGYAELPQLTQPISREWGVLWLLAGGLVVATAMMLAAGARPYWIVGGLAVLLSQTLIMTVWRDAWAGTAANAVLLLVVAHGLLTEGPWSFHAQYLRDVEAGLSRSVGAPLVTETDLTPLPEPVRRYLRVTRAVGQPRVHNYRIRFTGRIRSAPEARWMPFEAEQQSFADEPTRLFLMRARMFGVPVQAFHRLIGGHATMQVKVAGLVPMADERGDEMDRAETVTLFNDMCILAPGTLVGPDITWEALDSSTARARFTLRATPSRPRCSSTPRAGS
;
A
#
# COMPACT_ATOMS: atom_id res chain seq x y z
N MET A 1 -5.42 20.76 5.29
CA MET A 1 -5.47 20.50 3.82
C MET A 1 -6.56 19.51 3.41
N ARG A 2 -6.63 18.27 3.95
CA ARG A 2 -7.64 17.26 3.54
C ARG A 2 -9.09 17.78 3.64
N TRP A 3 -9.47 18.39 4.74
CA TRP A 3 -10.84 18.89 4.96
C TRP A 3 -11.22 20.07 4.07
N VAL A 4 -10.23 20.93 3.72
CA VAL A 4 -10.44 22.01 2.74
C VAL A 4 -10.74 21.43 1.36
N LEU A 5 -9.98 20.42 0.94
CA LEU A 5 -10.20 19.71 -0.32
C LEU A 5 -11.60 19.06 -0.36
N ILE A 6 -11.98 18.36 0.71
CA ILE A 6 -13.32 17.75 0.84
C ILE A 6 -14.40 18.82 0.71
N GLY A 7 -14.26 19.96 1.40
CA GLY A 7 -15.21 21.07 1.31
C GLY A 7 -15.33 21.64 -0.11
N LEU A 8 -14.20 21.80 -0.81
CA LEU A 8 -14.20 22.25 -2.21
C LEU A 8 -14.92 21.25 -3.14
N LEU A 9 -14.70 19.95 -2.96
CA LEU A 9 -15.36 18.92 -3.74
C LEU A 9 -16.87 18.87 -3.45
N LEU A 10 -17.29 18.98 -2.20
CA LEU A 10 -18.70 19.05 -1.84
C LEU A 10 -19.38 20.26 -2.48
N LEU A 11 -18.74 21.43 -2.41
CA LEU A 11 -19.26 22.63 -3.07
C LEU A 11 -19.35 22.44 -4.58
N HIS A 12 -18.32 21.89 -5.22
CA HIS A 12 -18.33 21.60 -6.66
C HIS A 12 -19.44 20.62 -7.04
N GLY A 13 -19.64 19.55 -6.25
CA GLY A 13 -20.74 18.60 -6.46
C GLY A 13 -22.12 19.26 -6.34
N LEU A 14 -22.30 20.16 -5.37
CA LEU A 14 -23.55 20.92 -5.21
C LEU A 14 -23.83 21.87 -6.38
N ILE A 15 -22.79 22.50 -6.95
CA ILE A 15 -22.94 23.37 -8.13
C ILE A 15 -23.53 22.59 -9.33
N HIS A 16 -23.25 21.30 -9.46
CA HIS A 16 -23.82 20.47 -10.53
C HIS A 16 -25.35 20.37 -10.44
N LEU A 17 -25.96 20.54 -9.24
CA LEU A 17 -27.41 20.57 -9.09
C LEU A 17 -28.07 21.72 -9.84
N MET A 18 -27.32 22.81 -10.15
CA MET A 18 -27.84 23.92 -10.94
C MET A 18 -28.20 23.48 -12.36
N GLY A 19 -27.38 22.64 -13.01
CA GLY A 19 -27.69 22.09 -14.32
C GLY A 19 -28.92 21.20 -14.31
N PHE A 20 -29.09 20.36 -13.28
CA PHE A 20 -30.31 19.57 -13.07
C PHE A 20 -31.54 20.44 -12.83
N ALA A 21 -31.43 21.40 -11.90
CA ALA A 21 -32.56 22.29 -11.57
C ALA A 21 -33.04 23.08 -12.79
N LYS A 22 -32.12 23.59 -13.61
CA LYS A 22 -32.46 24.26 -14.86
C LYS A 22 -33.16 23.35 -15.86
N ALA A 23 -32.62 22.15 -16.10
CA ALA A 23 -33.15 21.20 -17.06
C ALA A 23 -34.62 20.78 -16.77
N PHE A 24 -34.98 20.73 -15.47
CA PHE A 24 -36.30 20.35 -15.00
C PHE A 24 -37.19 21.53 -14.67
N GLY A 25 -36.74 22.77 -14.83
CA GLY A 25 -37.51 23.97 -14.56
C GLY A 25 -37.78 24.22 -13.06
N TYR A 26 -36.94 23.65 -12.16
CA TYR A 26 -37.09 23.85 -10.72
C TYR A 26 -36.57 25.21 -10.23
N ALA A 27 -35.68 25.85 -11.01
CA ALA A 27 -35.16 27.18 -10.71
C ALA A 27 -34.86 27.96 -11.99
N GLU A 28 -35.11 29.26 -11.95
CA GLU A 28 -34.62 30.21 -12.95
C GLU A 28 -33.17 30.58 -12.57
N LEU A 29 -32.23 30.24 -13.47
CA LEU A 29 -30.79 30.46 -13.25
C LEU A 29 -30.23 31.35 -14.35
N PRO A 30 -30.26 32.69 -14.18
CA PRO A 30 -29.82 33.65 -15.21
C PRO A 30 -28.37 33.45 -15.66
N GLN A 31 -27.52 32.90 -14.82
CA GLN A 31 -26.14 32.61 -15.12
C GLN A 31 -25.94 31.39 -16.05
N LEU A 32 -26.93 30.54 -16.23
CA LEU A 32 -26.94 29.45 -17.20
C LEU A 32 -27.80 29.87 -18.39
N THR A 33 -27.19 30.44 -19.43
CA THR A 33 -27.92 30.99 -20.58
C THR A 33 -28.26 29.91 -21.62
N GLN A 34 -27.44 28.89 -21.75
CA GLN A 34 -27.58 27.83 -22.72
C GLN A 34 -28.69 26.82 -22.31
N PRO A 35 -29.50 26.29 -23.25
CA PRO A 35 -30.53 25.30 -22.95
C PRO A 35 -29.87 23.97 -22.50
N ILE A 36 -30.50 23.31 -21.52
CA ILE A 36 -30.11 21.99 -21.06
C ILE A 36 -31.33 21.08 -21.16
N SER A 37 -31.23 19.99 -21.95
CA SER A 37 -32.31 19.00 -22.03
C SER A 37 -32.43 18.19 -20.73
N ARG A 38 -33.59 17.52 -20.54
CA ARG A 38 -33.81 16.71 -19.34
C ARG A 38 -32.80 15.56 -19.20
N GLU A 39 -32.44 14.92 -20.30
CA GLU A 39 -31.40 13.86 -20.32
C GLU A 39 -30.08 14.38 -19.83
N TRP A 40 -29.65 15.54 -20.33
CA TRP A 40 -28.41 16.19 -19.85
C TRP A 40 -28.57 16.63 -18.39
N GLY A 41 -29.72 17.07 -17.95
CA GLY A 41 -30.02 17.40 -16.55
C GLY A 41 -29.79 16.21 -15.61
N VAL A 42 -30.23 15.00 -16.01
CA VAL A 42 -29.93 13.76 -15.22
C VAL A 42 -28.44 13.49 -15.14
N LEU A 43 -27.70 13.71 -16.22
CA LEU A 43 -26.23 13.54 -16.20
C LEU A 43 -25.55 14.58 -15.30
N TRP A 44 -26.06 15.81 -15.21
CA TRP A 44 -25.60 16.82 -14.25
C TRP A 44 -25.81 16.36 -12.81
N LEU A 45 -26.96 15.78 -12.48
CA LEU A 45 -27.23 15.21 -11.16
C LEU A 45 -26.27 14.05 -10.84
N LEU A 46 -26.06 13.14 -11.81
CA LEU A 46 -25.14 12.01 -11.67
C LEU A 46 -23.71 12.49 -11.44
N ALA A 47 -23.24 13.48 -12.20
CA ALA A 47 -21.89 14.05 -12.01
C ALA A 47 -21.73 14.64 -10.61
N GLY A 48 -22.70 15.43 -10.15
CA GLY A 48 -22.70 15.96 -8.78
C GLY A 48 -22.66 14.86 -7.73
N GLY A 49 -23.46 13.80 -7.89
CA GLY A 49 -23.47 12.62 -7.02
C GLY A 49 -22.10 11.92 -6.96
N LEU A 50 -21.42 11.74 -8.11
CA LEU A 50 -20.10 11.13 -8.18
C LEU A 50 -19.03 12.00 -7.51
N VAL A 51 -19.07 13.32 -7.67
CA VAL A 51 -18.15 14.25 -6.98
C VAL A 51 -18.36 14.18 -5.47
N VAL A 52 -19.60 14.22 -4.99
CA VAL A 52 -19.94 14.10 -3.57
C VAL A 52 -19.51 12.74 -3.02
N ALA A 53 -19.78 11.66 -3.74
CA ALA A 53 -19.34 10.32 -3.36
C ALA A 53 -17.81 10.24 -3.23
N THR A 54 -17.06 10.84 -4.16
CA THR A 54 -15.60 10.95 -4.09
C THR A 54 -15.15 11.69 -2.82
N ALA A 55 -15.79 12.82 -2.48
CA ALA A 55 -15.51 13.58 -1.28
C ALA A 55 -15.77 12.76 -0.01
N MET A 56 -16.89 12.02 0.05
CA MET A 56 -17.21 11.14 1.17
C MET A 56 -16.23 9.97 1.30
N MET A 57 -15.83 9.34 0.20
CA MET A 57 -14.81 8.29 0.19
C MET A 57 -13.46 8.81 0.70
N LEU A 58 -13.06 10.01 0.28
CA LEU A 58 -11.87 10.67 0.82
C LEU A 58 -12.01 10.95 2.32
N ALA A 59 -13.17 11.40 2.79
CA ALA A 59 -13.43 11.62 4.21
C ALA A 59 -13.35 10.32 5.03
N ALA A 60 -13.85 9.22 4.50
CA ALA A 60 -13.79 7.89 5.10
C ALA A 60 -12.41 7.20 4.99
N GLY A 61 -11.48 7.75 4.19
CA GLY A 61 -10.20 7.09 3.90
C GLY A 61 -10.31 5.87 3.01
N ALA A 62 -11.40 5.74 2.24
CA ALA A 62 -11.61 4.63 1.32
C ALA A 62 -10.64 4.72 0.14
N ARG A 63 -9.84 3.68 -0.08
CA ARG A 63 -8.77 3.68 -1.09
C ARG A 63 -9.23 3.82 -2.55
N PRO A 64 -10.37 3.23 -3.01
CA PRO A 64 -10.78 3.30 -4.40
C PRO A 64 -11.43 4.63 -4.82
N TYR A 65 -11.32 5.70 -4.00
CA TYR A 65 -11.89 7.02 -4.32
C TYR A 65 -11.47 7.56 -5.70
N TRP A 66 -10.27 7.21 -6.17
CA TRP A 66 -9.73 7.66 -7.45
C TRP A 66 -10.50 7.10 -8.65
N ILE A 67 -11.13 5.92 -8.53
CA ILE A 67 -11.96 5.34 -9.60
C ILE A 67 -13.23 6.17 -9.75
N VAL A 68 -13.95 6.40 -8.65
CA VAL A 68 -15.18 7.20 -8.64
C VAL A 68 -14.89 8.64 -9.05
N GLY A 69 -13.79 9.22 -8.53
CA GLY A 69 -13.34 10.55 -8.89
C GLY A 69 -12.96 10.68 -10.37
N GLY A 70 -12.35 9.65 -10.97
CA GLY A 70 -12.05 9.62 -12.40
C GLY A 70 -13.31 9.66 -13.26
N LEU A 71 -14.31 8.86 -12.93
CA LEU A 71 -15.62 8.90 -13.58
C LEU A 71 -16.28 10.28 -13.39
N ALA A 72 -16.18 10.85 -12.18
CA ALA A 72 -16.71 12.19 -11.89
C ALA A 72 -16.06 13.26 -12.77
N VAL A 73 -14.72 13.27 -12.88
CA VAL A 73 -14.00 14.24 -13.73
C VAL A 73 -14.44 14.12 -15.19
N LEU A 74 -14.45 12.90 -15.72
CA LEU A 74 -14.81 12.65 -17.12
C LEU A 74 -16.23 13.14 -17.42
N LEU A 75 -17.22 12.75 -16.61
CA LEU A 75 -18.60 13.16 -16.81
C LEU A 75 -18.77 14.67 -16.60
N SER A 76 -18.26 15.22 -15.50
CA SER A 76 -18.34 16.65 -15.20
C SER A 76 -17.72 17.50 -16.29
N GLN A 77 -16.51 17.15 -16.78
CA GLN A 77 -15.85 17.93 -17.82
C GLN A 77 -16.60 17.86 -19.15
N THR A 78 -17.15 16.70 -19.50
CA THR A 78 -18.00 16.55 -20.69
C THR A 78 -19.21 17.46 -20.61
N LEU A 79 -19.89 17.54 -19.47
CA LEU A 79 -21.05 18.41 -19.26
C LEU A 79 -20.66 19.89 -19.35
N ILE A 80 -19.57 20.29 -18.74
CA ILE A 80 -19.04 21.67 -18.81
C ILE A 80 -18.78 22.07 -20.28
N MET A 81 -18.22 21.15 -21.06
CA MET A 81 -17.93 21.44 -22.49
C MET A 81 -19.21 21.70 -23.30
N THR A 82 -20.35 21.07 -22.96
CA THR A 82 -21.63 21.30 -23.66
C THR A 82 -22.22 22.68 -23.40
N VAL A 83 -21.88 23.30 -22.26
CA VAL A 83 -22.35 24.65 -21.87
C VAL A 83 -21.17 25.53 -21.47
N TRP A 84 -20.08 25.46 -22.24
CA TRP A 84 -18.79 26.10 -21.93
C TRP A 84 -18.89 27.58 -21.56
N ARG A 85 -19.71 28.34 -22.28
CA ARG A 85 -19.84 29.79 -22.01
C ARG A 85 -20.29 30.09 -20.59
N ASP A 86 -21.14 29.23 -20.03
CA ASP A 86 -21.74 29.44 -18.72
C ASP A 86 -20.96 28.73 -17.59
N ALA A 87 -20.26 27.61 -17.90
CA ALA A 87 -19.72 26.71 -16.88
C ALA A 87 -18.19 26.53 -16.93
N TRP A 88 -17.45 27.26 -17.78
CA TRP A 88 -15.99 27.10 -17.96
C TRP A 88 -15.19 27.13 -16.64
N ALA A 89 -15.63 27.93 -15.66
CA ALA A 89 -14.98 28.04 -14.35
C ALA A 89 -14.97 26.70 -13.58
N GLY A 90 -15.93 25.81 -13.85
CA GLY A 90 -15.97 24.45 -13.27
C GLY A 90 -14.77 23.60 -13.68
N THR A 91 -14.10 23.90 -14.80
CA THR A 91 -12.86 23.24 -15.22
C THR A 91 -11.73 23.42 -14.20
N ALA A 92 -11.67 24.54 -13.49
CA ALA A 92 -10.69 24.73 -12.42
C ALA A 92 -10.91 23.76 -11.25
N ALA A 93 -12.17 23.54 -10.87
CA ALA A 93 -12.52 22.55 -9.85
C ALA A 93 -12.23 21.11 -10.33
N ASN A 94 -12.51 20.81 -11.59
CA ASN A 94 -12.16 19.53 -12.20
C ASN A 94 -10.64 19.31 -12.28
N ALA A 95 -9.83 20.35 -12.50
CA ALA A 95 -8.37 20.24 -12.46
C ALA A 95 -7.88 19.85 -11.06
N VAL A 96 -8.47 20.42 -10.00
CA VAL A 96 -8.17 20.02 -8.61
C VAL A 96 -8.59 18.55 -8.37
N LEU A 97 -9.78 18.15 -8.80
CA LEU A 97 -10.26 16.78 -8.67
C LEU A 97 -9.36 15.81 -9.47
N LEU A 98 -8.91 16.19 -10.66
CA LEU A 98 -7.98 15.39 -11.47
C LEU A 98 -6.64 15.17 -10.76
N LEU A 99 -6.09 16.18 -10.09
CA LEU A 99 -4.86 16.00 -9.28
C LEU A 99 -5.07 15.00 -8.14
N VAL A 100 -6.23 15.02 -7.50
CA VAL A 100 -6.61 14.05 -6.45
C VAL A 100 -6.72 12.65 -7.02
N VAL A 101 -7.35 12.50 -8.18
CA VAL A 101 -7.50 11.23 -8.89
C VAL A 101 -6.14 10.68 -9.32
N ALA A 102 -5.30 11.53 -9.92
CA ALA A 102 -3.94 11.14 -10.33
C ALA A 102 -3.10 10.67 -9.13
N HIS A 103 -3.15 11.40 -8.02
CA HIS A 103 -2.48 10.99 -6.78
C HIS A 103 -2.98 9.62 -6.29
N GLY A 104 -4.31 9.40 -6.27
CA GLY A 104 -4.89 8.12 -5.89
C GLY A 104 -4.48 6.98 -6.82
N LEU A 105 -4.50 7.20 -8.14
CA LEU A 105 -4.04 6.22 -9.12
C LEU A 105 -2.56 5.84 -8.91
N LEU A 106 -1.70 6.82 -8.64
CA LEU A 106 -0.27 6.59 -8.43
C LEU A 106 0.04 5.88 -7.11
N THR A 107 -0.76 6.11 -6.06
CA THR A 107 -0.48 5.59 -4.71
C THR A 107 -1.26 4.32 -4.35
N GLU A 108 -2.43 4.10 -4.95
CA GLU A 108 -3.34 2.99 -4.66
C GLU A 108 -3.72 2.19 -5.92
N GLY A 109 -3.40 2.68 -7.11
CA GLY A 109 -3.70 2.01 -8.39
C GLY A 109 -2.84 0.76 -8.64
N PRO A 110 -3.06 0.05 -9.76
CA PRO A 110 -2.50 -1.28 -10.01
C PRO A 110 -0.96 -1.33 -10.10
N TRP A 111 -0.30 -0.20 -10.36
CA TRP A 111 1.16 -0.07 -10.43
C TRP A 111 1.79 0.55 -9.17
N SER A 112 0.99 0.82 -8.14
CA SER A 112 1.46 1.36 -6.88
C SER A 112 2.24 0.33 -6.07
N PHE A 113 3.07 0.80 -5.12
CA PHE A 113 3.70 -0.06 -4.12
C PHE A 113 2.68 -0.83 -3.29
N HIS A 114 1.51 -0.22 -3.03
CA HIS A 114 0.44 -0.89 -2.30
C HIS A 114 -0.12 -2.10 -3.07
N ALA A 115 -0.39 -1.94 -4.37
CA ALA A 115 -0.87 -3.06 -5.18
C ALA A 115 0.20 -4.16 -5.32
N GLN A 116 1.48 -3.79 -5.43
CA GLN A 116 2.57 -4.76 -5.44
C GLN A 116 2.65 -5.51 -4.09
N TYR A 117 2.61 -4.78 -2.96
CA TYR A 117 2.57 -5.38 -1.62
C TYR A 117 1.43 -6.40 -1.49
N LEU A 118 0.21 -6.06 -1.91
CA LEU A 118 -0.93 -6.96 -1.83
C LEU A 118 -0.76 -8.22 -2.69
N ARG A 119 -0.24 -8.09 -3.92
CA ARG A 119 0.04 -9.26 -4.78
C ARG A 119 1.09 -10.19 -4.16
N ASP A 120 2.16 -9.62 -3.61
CA ASP A 120 3.22 -10.41 -2.98
C ASP A 120 2.71 -11.10 -1.70
N VAL A 121 1.86 -10.43 -0.90
CA VAL A 121 1.19 -11.01 0.27
C VAL A 121 0.27 -12.16 -0.13
N GLU A 122 -0.56 -11.98 -1.14
CA GLU A 122 -1.47 -13.02 -1.65
C GLU A 122 -0.69 -14.24 -2.15
N ALA A 123 0.39 -14.00 -2.91
CA ALA A 123 1.27 -15.07 -3.36
C ALA A 123 1.95 -15.83 -2.21
N GLY A 124 2.29 -15.16 -1.12
CA GLY A 124 2.84 -15.82 0.08
C GLY A 124 1.79 -16.62 0.84
N LEU A 125 0.59 -16.06 1.03
CA LEU A 125 -0.50 -16.73 1.76
C LEU A 125 -1.01 -17.97 1.03
N SER A 126 -1.00 -17.99 -0.31
CA SER A 126 -1.44 -19.14 -1.09
C SER A 126 -0.55 -20.39 -0.91
N ARG A 127 0.65 -20.25 -0.32
CA ARG A 127 1.61 -21.33 -0.06
C ARG A 127 1.53 -21.88 1.36
N SER A 128 0.75 -21.25 2.24
CA SER A 128 0.61 -21.69 3.64
C SER A 128 0.01 -23.09 3.74
N VAL A 129 0.71 -23.99 4.42
CA VAL A 129 0.25 -25.33 4.81
C VAL A 129 -0.06 -25.36 6.30
N GLY A 130 -0.76 -26.42 6.75
CA GLY A 130 -1.16 -26.57 8.14
C GLY A 130 0.01 -26.41 9.13
N ALA A 131 -0.27 -25.82 10.29
CA ALA A 131 0.70 -25.46 11.30
C ALA A 131 0.76 -26.50 12.43
N PRO A 132 1.73 -27.43 12.44
CA PRO A 132 1.94 -28.31 13.59
C PRO A 132 2.30 -27.47 14.82
N LEU A 133 2.05 -28.01 16.02
CA LEU A 133 2.45 -27.36 17.26
C LEU A 133 3.98 -27.38 17.39
N VAL A 134 4.53 -26.34 17.98
CA VAL A 134 5.92 -26.34 18.48
C VAL A 134 5.96 -27.21 19.73
N THR A 135 6.79 -28.22 19.73
CA THR A 135 6.90 -29.20 20.81
C THR A 135 8.23 -29.07 21.56
N GLU A 136 8.33 -29.67 22.75
CA GLU A 136 9.61 -29.78 23.46
C GLU A 136 10.66 -30.58 22.65
N THR A 137 10.23 -31.49 21.79
CA THR A 137 11.12 -32.23 20.88
C THR A 137 11.78 -31.31 19.86
N ASP A 138 11.06 -30.32 19.37
CA ASP A 138 11.63 -29.31 18.43
C ASP A 138 12.74 -28.48 19.09
N LEU A 139 12.73 -28.37 20.42
CA LEU A 139 13.73 -27.62 21.18
C LEU A 139 15.00 -28.43 21.44
N THR A 140 14.94 -29.76 21.37
CA THR A 140 16.07 -30.64 21.72
C THR A 140 17.39 -30.27 21.04
N PRO A 141 17.43 -29.95 19.71
CA PRO A 141 18.68 -29.60 19.04
C PRO A 141 19.18 -28.17 19.32
N LEU A 142 18.38 -27.35 20.03
CA LEU A 142 18.70 -25.95 20.26
C LEU A 142 19.57 -25.76 21.52
N PRO A 143 20.46 -24.76 21.55
CA PRO A 143 21.23 -24.44 22.75
C PRO A 143 20.34 -23.88 23.86
N GLU A 144 20.78 -24.06 25.14
CA GLU A 144 19.98 -23.70 26.30
C GLU A 144 19.46 -22.27 26.33
N PRO A 145 20.23 -21.23 25.95
CA PRO A 145 19.69 -19.85 25.88
C PRO A 145 18.47 -19.73 24.96
N VAL A 146 18.48 -20.43 23.83
CA VAL A 146 17.37 -20.40 22.84
C VAL A 146 16.17 -21.19 23.35
N ARG A 147 16.38 -22.38 23.93
CA ARG A 147 15.31 -23.17 24.58
C ARG A 147 14.61 -22.37 25.66
N ARG A 148 15.37 -21.75 26.56
CA ARG A 148 14.85 -20.89 27.62
C ARG A 148 14.03 -19.72 27.05
N TYR A 149 14.53 -19.06 26.00
CA TYR A 149 13.84 -17.96 25.32
C TYR A 149 12.48 -18.42 24.76
N LEU A 150 12.44 -19.54 24.03
CA LEU A 150 11.22 -20.08 23.46
C LEU A 150 10.17 -20.50 24.52
N ARG A 151 10.60 -20.98 25.68
CA ARG A 151 9.70 -21.27 26.81
C ARG A 151 9.18 -19.99 27.46
N VAL A 152 10.04 -18.99 27.70
CA VAL A 152 9.63 -17.69 28.27
C VAL A 152 8.64 -16.96 27.37
N THR A 153 8.84 -17.00 26.06
CA THR A 153 7.96 -16.40 25.07
C THR A 153 6.69 -17.24 24.82
N ARG A 154 6.56 -18.40 25.49
CA ARG A 154 5.43 -19.32 25.37
C ARG A 154 5.23 -19.83 23.93
N ALA A 155 6.28 -19.96 23.15
CA ALA A 155 6.21 -20.51 21.81
C ALA A 155 5.88 -22.01 21.81
N VAL A 156 6.30 -22.75 22.84
CA VAL A 156 6.00 -24.19 23.01
C VAL A 156 4.50 -24.41 23.26
N GLY A 157 3.93 -25.37 22.57
CA GLY A 157 2.49 -25.69 22.63
C GLY A 157 1.62 -24.80 21.75
N GLN A 158 2.21 -23.82 21.05
CA GLN A 158 1.50 -22.99 20.08
C GLN A 158 1.69 -23.52 18.66
N PRO A 159 0.77 -23.24 17.74
CA PRO A 159 0.97 -23.50 16.32
C PRO A 159 2.27 -22.84 15.82
N ARG A 160 3.03 -23.57 14.98
CA ARG A 160 4.23 -23.03 14.34
C ARG A 160 3.86 -21.81 13.51
N VAL A 161 4.61 -20.73 13.69
CA VAL A 161 4.37 -19.48 12.96
C VAL A 161 4.91 -19.60 11.54
N HIS A 162 4.04 -19.68 10.55
CA HIS A 162 4.39 -19.69 9.13
C HIS A 162 4.47 -18.28 8.54
N ASN A 163 3.61 -17.39 9.01
CA ASN A 163 3.61 -15.98 8.64
C ASN A 163 3.07 -15.14 9.79
N TYR A 164 3.40 -13.84 9.74
CA TYR A 164 2.87 -12.87 10.70
C TYR A 164 2.74 -11.50 10.05
N ARG A 165 1.72 -10.76 10.49
CA ARG A 165 1.43 -9.40 10.05
C ARG A 165 1.56 -8.42 11.20
N ILE A 166 2.19 -7.28 10.93
CA ILE A 166 2.37 -6.21 11.91
C ILE A 166 1.94 -4.89 11.30
N ARG A 167 1.39 -4.01 12.12
CA ARG A 167 1.15 -2.62 11.82
C ARG A 167 1.96 -1.75 12.75
N PHE A 168 2.63 -0.77 12.18
CA PHE A 168 3.42 0.20 12.92
C PHE A 168 2.82 1.59 12.75
N THR A 169 2.82 2.34 13.82
CA THR A 169 2.57 3.78 13.83
C THR A 169 3.66 4.46 14.61
N GLY A 170 4.15 5.58 14.12
CA GLY A 170 5.25 6.25 14.80
C GLY A 170 5.73 7.50 14.10
N ARG A 171 6.94 7.89 14.40
CA ARG A 171 7.64 9.01 13.79
C ARG A 171 9.03 8.57 13.38
N ILE A 172 9.46 8.99 12.18
CA ILE A 172 10.78 8.72 11.63
C ILE A 172 11.46 10.04 11.25
N ARG A 173 12.79 10.08 11.29
CA ARG A 173 13.60 11.18 10.79
C ARG A 173 14.80 10.63 10.03
N SER A 174 15.28 11.36 9.04
CA SER A 174 16.42 10.96 8.20
C SER A 174 17.78 11.19 8.84
N ALA A 175 17.85 12.05 9.86
CA ALA A 175 19.08 12.35 10.61
C ALA A 175 18.72 12.82 12.02
N PRO A 176 19.67 12.82 12.98
CA PRO A 176 19.44 13.27 14.36
C PRO A 176 18.80 14.65 14.47
N GLU A 177 19.18 15.59 13.61
CA GLU A 177 18.70 16.97 13.60
C GLU A 177 17.51 17.19 12.66
N ALA A 178 17.10 16.16 11.87
CA ALA A 178 15.99 16.28 10.94
C ALA A 178 14.65 16.30 11.66
N ARG A 179 13.68 16.95 11.03
CA ARG A 179 12.31 17.03 11.55
C ARG A 179 11.65 15.64 11.54
N TRP A 180 10.97 15.31 12.64
CA TRP A 180 10.18 14.09 12.74
C TRP A 180 9.00 14.09 11.78
N MET A 181 8.86 12.99 11.02
CA MET A 181 7.75 12.73 10.11
C MET A 181 6.86 11.63 10.72
N PRO A 182 5.55 11.82 10.83
CA PRO A 182 4.65 10.74 11.20
C PRO A 182 4.61 9.69 10.08
N PHE A 183 4.56 8.41 10.46
CA PHE A 183 4.40 7.32 9.53
C PHE A 183 3.44 6.26 10.04
N GLU A 184 2.88 5.52 9.09
CA GLU A 184 2.19 4.26 9.27
C GLU A 184 2.86 3.22 8.37
N ALA A 185 3.01 1.99 8.85
CA ALA A 185 3.54 0.91 8.05
C ALA A 185 2.79 -0.40 8.27
N GLU A 186 2.75 -1.20 7.24
CA GLU A 186 2.27 -2.58 7.28
C GLU A 186 3.42 -3.49 6.88
N GLN A 187 3.60 -4.56 7.65
CA GLN A 187 4.57 -5.62 7.35
C GLN A 187 3.86 -6.96 7.30
N GLN A 188 4.19 -7.74 6.28
CA GLN A 188 3.89 -9.16 6.20
C GLN A 188 5.19 -9.92 6.04
N SER A 189 5.42 -10.91 6.90
CA SER A 189 6.59 -11.78 6.83
C SER A 189 6.16 -13.23 6.77
N PHE A 190 6.94 -14.05 6.05
CA PHE A 190 6.75 -15.49 5.92
C PHE A 190 8.03 -16.19 6.37
N ALA A 191 7.90 -17.25 7.14
CA ALA A 191 9.02 -17.98 7.71
C ALA A 191 9.43 -19.21 6.87
N ASP A 192 8.48 -19.91 6.23
CA ASP A 192 8.76 -21.13 5.46
C ASP A 192 9.53 -20.85 4.16
N GLU A 193 9.17 -19.76 3.48
CA GLU A 193 9.96 -19.16 2.41
C GLU A 193 10.32 -17.74 2.87
N PRO A 194 11.48 -17.57 3.51
CA PRO A 194 11.82 -16.31 4.18
C PRO A 194 11.57 -15.09 3.30
N THR A 195 10.52 -14.35 3.66
CA THR A 195 10.03 -13.19 2.91
C THR A 195 9.70 -12.09 3.89
N ARG A 196 10.09 -10.86 3.57
CA ARG A 196 9.72 -9.66 4.31
C ARG A 196 9.19 -8.60 3.35
N LEU A 197 7.96 -8.18 3.58
CA LEU A 197 7.28 -7.14 2.81
C LEU A 197 6.93 -6.02 3.78
N PHE A 198 7.61 -4.89 3.69
CA PHE A 198 7.38 -3.75 4.59
C PHE A 198 7.02 -2.51 3.76
N LEU A 199 5.77 -2.07 3.86
CA LEU A 199 5.26 -0.88 3.18
C LEU A 199 5.00 0.24 4.18
N MET A 200 5.78 1.32 4.09
CA MET A 200 5.64 2.51 4.91
C MET A 200 5.03 3.67 4.13
N ARG A 201 4.15 4.41 4.79
CA ARG A 201 3.58 5.68 4.34
C ARG A 201 3.90 6.75 5.34
N ALA A 202 4.59 7.79 4.90
CA ALA A 202 4.96 8.96 5.70
C ALA A 202 4.50 10.26 5.05
N ARG A 203 4.63 11.37 5.77
CA ARG A 203 4.39 12.70 5.23
C ARG A 203 5.58 13.61 5.53
N MET A 204 6.28 14.02 4.48
CA MET A 204 7.38 14.97 4.55
C MET A 204 6.87 16.35 4.12
N PHE A 205 6.85 17.32 5.05
CA PHE A 205 6.30 18.67 4.80
C PHE A 205 4.88 18.68 4.21
N GLY A 206 4.06 17.69 4.60
CA GLY A 206 2.69 17.53 4.09
C GLY A 206 2.58 16.73 2.78
N VAL A 207 3.70 16.47 2.09
CA VAL A 207 3.75 15.67 0.86
C VAL A 207 3.83 14.18 1.24
N PRO A 208 3.01 13.30 0.63
CA PRO A 208 3.08 11.86 0.85
C PRO A 208 4.40 11.26 0.37
N VAL A 209 4.99 10.41 1.21
CA VAL A 209 6.17 9.60 0.87
C VAL A 209 5.83 8.14 1.15
N GLN A 210 6.19 7.27 0.22
CA GLN A 210 6.04 5.82 0.38
C GLN A 210 7.40 5.16 0.28
N ALA A 211 7.69 4.23 1.20
CA ALA A 211 8.86 3.35 1.12
C ALA A 211 8.38 1.90 1.10
N PHE A 212 8.94 1.10 0.21
CA PHE A 212 8.66 -0.32 0.11
C PHE A 212 9.95 -1.13 0.15
N HIS A 213 10.13 -1.86 1.26
CA HIS A 213 11.18 -2.86 1.43
C HIS A 213 10.60 -4.23 1.09
N ARG A 214 11.29 -4.96 0.23
CA ARG A 214 10.83 -6.22 -0.30
C ARG A 214 11.99 -7.22 -0.35
N LEU A 215 11.94 -8.23 0.49
CA LEU A 215 12.87 -9.38 0.47
C LEU A 215 12.07 -10.62 0.07
N ILE A 216 12.40 -11.21 -1.07
CA ILE A 216 11.80 -12.46 -1.58
C ILE A 216 12.89 -13.29 -2.26
N GLY A 217 12.95 -14.58 -1.92
CA GLY A 217 13.91 -15.51 -2.54
C GLY A 217 15.37 -15.11 -2.35
N GLY A 218 15.69 -14.44 -1.24
CA GLY A 218 17.04 -13.98 -0.93
C GLY A 218 17.45 -12.65 -1.58
N HIS A 219 16.56 -12.05 -2.40
CA HIS A 219 16.83 -10.77 -3.05
C HIS A 219 15.98 -9.66 -2.45
N ALA A 220 16.66 -8.57 -2.06
CA ALA A 220 16.03 -7.42 -1.44
C ALA A 220 16.01 -6.18 -2.35
N THR A 221 14.99 -5.36 -2.16
CA THR A 221 14.92 -4.02 -2.73
C THR A 221 14.36 -3.05 -1.69
N MET A 222 14.88 -1.83 -1.66
CA MET A 222 14.29 -0.70 -0.93
C MET A 222 14.01 0.42 -1.92
N GLN A 223 12.75 0.73 -2.10
CA GLN A 223 12.31 1.79 -3.01
C GLN A 223 11.55 2.87 -2.25
N VAL A 224 11.84 4.14 -2.57
CA VAL A 224 11.15 5.29 -1.97
C VAL A 224 10.61 6.18 -3.08
N LYS A 225 9.34 6.58 -2.96
CA LYS A 225 8.68 7.54 -3.88
C LYS A 225 8.01 8.67 -3.12
N VAL A 226 8.14 9.88 -3.65
CA VAL A 226 7.41 11.06 -3.20
C VAL A 226 6.18 11.25 -4.10
N ALA A 227 5.03 11.51 -3.49
CA ALA A 227 3.72 11.66 -4.15
C ALA A 227 3.32 10.46 -5.04
N GLY A 228 3.92 9.29 -4.84
CA GLY A 228 3.72 8.09 -5.67
C GLY A 228 4.39 8.15 -7.04
N LEU A 229 5.07 9.25 -7.38
CA LEU A 229 5.59 9.53 -8.72
C LEU A 229 7.12 9.65 -8.75
N VAL A 230 7.70 10.48 -7.90
CA VAL A 230 9.13 10.83 -7.97
C VAL A 230 9.95 9.80 -7.18
N PRO A 231 10.80 9.00 -7.84
CA PRO A 231 11.70 8.08 -7.15
C PRO A 231 12.77 8.87 -6.39
N MET A 232 12.97 8.54 -5.11
CA MET A 232 13.99 9.13 -4.25
C MET A 232 15.10 8.14 -3.90
N ALA A 233 14.78 6.84 -3.87
CA ALA A 233 15.73 5.76 -3.69
C ALA A 233 15.26 4.50 -4.42
N ASP A 234 16.20 3.71 -4.91
CA ASP A 234 16.00 2.35 -5.46
C ASP A 234 17.28 1.55 -5.18
N GLU A 235 17.38 1.02 -3.97
CA GLU A 235 18.54 0.28 -3.47
C GLU A 235 18.36 -1.21 -3.71
N ARG A 236 19.43 -1.89 -4.16
CA ARG A 236 19.47 -3.31 -4.50
C ARG A 236 20.89 -3.86 -4.37
N GLY A 237 21.03 -5.18 -4.44
CA GLY A 237 22.33 -5.89 -4.46
C GLY A 237 22.68 -6.51 -3.13
N ASP A 238 23.86 -7.11 -3.06
CA ASP A 238 24.28 -7.99 -1.96
C ASP A 238 24.26 -7.34 -0.58
N GLU A 239 24.51 -6.03 -0.51
CA GLU A 239 24.46 -5.29 0.75
C GLU A 239 23.01 -5.14 1.24
N MET A 240 22.09 -4.82 0.34
CA MET A 240 20.66 -4.73 0.63
C MET A 240 20.09 -6.11 0.99
N ASP A 241 20.48 -7.16 0.25
CA ASP A 241 20.07 -8.54 0.52
C ASP A 241 20.47 -8.96 1.93
N ARG A 242 21.70 -8.62 2.33
CA ARG A 242 22.25 -8.89 3.67
C ARG A 242 21.53 -8.08 4.76
N ALA A 243 21.34 -6.78 4.54
CA ALA A 243 20.68 -5.89 5.49
C ALA A 243 19.22 -6.31 5.77
N GLU A 244 18.46 -6.62 4.73
CA GLU A 244 17.07 -7.05 4.87
C GLU A 244 16.96 -8.47 5.46
N THR A 245 17.92 -9.36 5.18
CA THR A 245 18.00 -10.69 5.81
C THR A 245 18.23 -10.58 7.32
N VAL A 246 19.15 -9.74 7.74
CA VAL A 246 19.40 -9.47 9.18
C VAL A 246 18.17 -8.85 9.84
N THR A 247 17.51 -7.92 9.14
CA THR A 247 16.28 -7.29 9.64
C THR A 247 15.17 -8.31 9.82
N LEU A 248 14.94 -9.20 8.82
CA LEU A 248 13.95 -10.27 8.94
C LEU A 248 14.25 -11.19 10.13
N PHE A 249 15.52 -11.58 10.31
CA PHE A 249 15.92 -12.43 11.44
C PHE A 249 15.67 -11.75 12.79
N ASN A 250 15.99 -10.46 12.91
CA ASN A 250 15.71 -9.68 14.12
C ASN A 250 14.18 -9.60 14.38
N ASP A 251 13.39 -9.38 13.33
CA ASP A 251 11.93 -9.39 13.44
C ASP A 251 11.40 -10.75 13.92
N MET A 252 11.94 -11.87 13.40
CA MET A 252 11.60 -13.22 13.85
C MET A 252 11.92 -13.40 15.35
N CYS A 253 13.08 -12.94 15.80
CA CYS A 253 13.46 -13.02 17.20
C CYS A 253 12.50 -12.25 18.12
N ILE A 254 12.11 -11.03 17.74
CA ILE A 254 11.36 -10.12 18.63
C ILE A 254 9.85 -10.33 18.51
N LEU A 255 9.35 -10.54 17.29
CA LEU A 255 7.93 -10.45 16.96
C LEU A 255 7.27 -11.82 16.77
N ALA A 256 8.05 -12.84 16.41
CA ALA A 256 7.56 -14.16 16.09
C ALA A 256 8.51 -15.28 16.55
N PRO A 257 8.80 -15.43 17.86
CA PRO A 257 9.77 -16.38 18.36
C PRO A 257 9.54 -17.84 17.93
N GLY A 258 8.27 -18.23 17.70
CA GLY A 258 7.92 -19.56 17.19
C GLY A 258 8.50 -19.93 15.83
N THR A 259 9.05 -18.95 15.07
CA THR A 259 9.76 -19.20 13.82
C THR A 259 11.19 -19.71 14.02
N LEU A 260 11.76 -19.53 15.21
CA LEU A 260 13.19 -19.81 15.51
C LEU A 260 13.53 -21.31 15.58
N VAL A 261 12.53 -22.19 15.53
CA VAL A 261 12.70 -23.65 15.40
C VAL A 261 12.83 -24.10 13.94
N GLY A 262 12.86 -23.17 12.98
CA GLY A 262 12.94 -23.46 11.55
C GLY A 262 14.29 -24.04 11.12
N PRO A 263 14.31 -24.82 10.03
CA PRO A 263 15.51 -25.51 9.54
C PRO A 263 16.55 -24.59 8.91
N ASP A 264 16.20 -23.35 8.61
CA ASP A 264 17.08 -22.37 7.96
C ASP A 264 17.97 -21.63 8.96
N ILE A 265 17.83 -21.94 10.27
CA ILE A 265 18.60 -21.36 11.35
C ILE A 265 19.47 -22.43 12.00
N THR A 266 20.77 -22.25 11.98
CA THR A 266 21.71 -23.06 12.77
C THR A 266 22.17 -22.26 13.97
N TRP A 267 22.24 -22.95 15.14
CA TRP A 267 22.54 -22.34 16.41
C TRP A 267 23.83 -22.91 17.02
N GLU A 268 24.63 -22.03 17.62
CA GLU A 268 25.83 -22.37 18.35
C GLU A 268 25.77 -21.75 19.76
N ALA A 269 25.96 -22.55 20.81
CA ALA A 269 26.11 -22.00 22.16
C ALA A 269 27.43 -21.32 22.31
N LEU A 270 27.48 -20.08 22.79
CA LEU A 270 28.67 -19.37 23.14
C LEU A 270 28.96 -19.45 24.66
N ASP A 271 27.90 -19.28 25.45
CA ASP A 271 27.93 -19.42 26.92
C ASP A 271 26.50 -19.77 27.44
N SER A 272 26.31 -19.74 28.75
CA SER A 272 25.03 -20.09 29.41
C SER A 272 23.88 -19.12 29.10
N SER A 273 24.14 -17.95 28.52
CA SER A 273 23.19 -16.89 28.25
C SER A 273 23.19 -16.44 26.79
N THR A 274 24.19 -16.82 26.00
CA THR A 274 24.43 -16.30 24.65
C THR A 274 24.47 -17.45 23.64
N ALA A 275 23.77 -17.27 22.54
CA ALA A 275 23.84 -18.16 21.38
C ALA A 275 24.08 -17.35 20.11
N ARG A 276 24.86 -17.92 19.20
CA ARG A 276 25.07 -17.40 17.85
C ARG A 276 24.13 -18.09 16.90
N ALA A 277 23.46 -17.31 16.05
CA ALA A 277 22.65 -17.82 14.96
C ALA A 277 23.34 -17.63 13.61
N ARG A 278 23.17 -18.60 12.72
CA ARG A 278 23.43 -18.45 11.30
C ARG A 278 22.12 -18.68 10.58
N PHE A 279 21.55 -17.64 10.00
CA PHE A 279 20.34 -17.68 9.23
C PHE A 279 20.69 -17.70 7.74
N THR A 280 20.23 -18.73 7.01
CA THR A 280 20.57 -18.93 5.59
C THR A 280 19.30 -18.92 4.79
N LEU A 281 19.18 -17.92 3.88
CA LEU A 281 18.09 -17.90 2.91
C LEU A 281 18.41 -18.88 1.79
N ARG A 282 17.53 -19.86 1.56
CA ARG A 282 17.60 -20.70 0.38
C ARG A 282 17.08 -19.90 -0.80
N ALA A 283 17.93 -19.69 -1.81
CA ALA A 283 17.49 -19.13 -3.07
C ALA A 283 16.43 -20.06 -3.65
N THR A 284 15.20 -19.60 -3.76
CA THR A 284 14.16 -20.35 -4.47
C THR A 284 14.60 -20.41 -5.94
N PRO A 285 14.73 -21.58 -6.57
CA PRO A 285 15.13 -21.67 -7.97
C PRO A 285 14.10 -20.86 -8.79
N SER A 286 14.58 -19.81 -9.45
CA SER A 286 13.75 -19.00 -10.33
C SER A 286 13.14 -19.92 -11.39
N ARG A 287 11.79 -19.99 -11.44
CA ARG A 287 11.12 -20.67 -12.56
C ARG A 287 11.62 -20.04 -13.85
N PRO A 288 12.14 -20.85 -14.81
CA PRO A 288 12.57 -20.30 -16.08
C PRO A 288 11.38 -19.58 -16.73
N ARG A 289 11.57 -18.31 -17.09
CA ARG A 289 10.60 -17.60 -17.93
C ARG A 289 10.53 -18.37 -19.24
N CYS A 290 9.39 -18.97 -19.55
CA CYS A 290 9.11 -19.45 -20.91
C CYS A 290 9.16 -18.23 -21.83
N SER A 291 10.28 -18.03 -22.50
CA SER A 291 10.38 -17.14 -23.64
C SER A 291 9.67 -17.85 -24.80
N SER A 292 8.43 -17.46 -25.08
CA SER A 292 7.78 -17.79 -26.34
C SER A 292 8.48 -16.99 -27.44
N THR A 293 9.46 -17.61 -28.08
CA THR A 293 10.03 -17.14 -29.34
C THR A 293 8.94 -17.32 -30.41
N PRO A 294 8.53 -16.27 -31.15
CA PRO A 294 7.68 -16.49 -32.32
C PRO A 294 8.49 -17.28 -33.35
N ARG A 295 8.01 -18.46 -33.74
CA ARG A 295 8.49 -19.13 -34.92
C ARG A 295 8.16 -18.26 -36.13
N ALA A 296 9.18 -17.74 -36.78
CA ALA A 296 9.08 -17.24 -38.15
C ALA A 296 8.68 -18.42 -39.04
N GLY A 297 7.49 -18.34 -39.66
CA GLY A 297 7.06 -19.25 -40.68
C GLY A 297 7.77 -18.92 -41.97
N SER A 298 8.31 -19.94 -42.55
CA SER A 298 8.72 -20.02 -43.97
C SER A 298 7.50 -20.06 -44.89
#